data_3d1da8295ddd448fdc94570a112ff426
#
_entry.id   3d1da8295ddd448fdc94570a112ff426
#
_cell.length_a   1.000
_cell.length_b   1.000
_cell.length_c   1.000
_cell.angle_alpha   90.00
_cell.angle_beta   90.00
_cell.angle_gamma   90.00
#
_symmetry.space_group_name_H-M   'P 1'
#
loop_
_entity.id
_entity.type
_entity.pdbx_description
1 polymer ?
#
loop_
_entity_poly.entity_id
_entity_poly.type
_entity_poly.pdbx_seq_one_letter_code
_entity_poly.pdbx_strand_id
1 'polypeptide(L)'
;MAENKLTDKHLRGLKPGPSEKTLGDGGGLWIRVMPADKGGSINFYYRFQFGGKERRYNCGNYPDTSLATARQRRNEARQMVATGVDPVVKEANDRAANTSSQALAQLEKTVNDLFDDWKRVYLRAHRKDGGAFVESIYDHDVRPILGQMKAKDVRLPHIVQVIDKLLDRNVRRKANMVLSTLRQMFRHGLARGLVETDPTLGLSKKQAGGKETPVERNLSLDEIKELARGLAGSGLHPRMTAGLWLILATGARVGELLNAEWAHVNLETREWRIPATNAKNGRAHLIHLSDFAIQQLEVLQSYRDGVYLFAGRSKDQPMSDKALSKAVRDRIREVPLKRRTAKAQTLLLSGGEWSPHDLRRTMASRMGDLGVAPHVIERCLNHIQQGIVGVYQRQEYLLERKAAFLLWGTTLENILDPSRTLNAANDSNAPDQHWAIARVA
;
A
#
# COMPACT_ATOMS: atom_id res chain seq x y z
N MET A 1 -13.23 59.98 -42.66
CA MET A 1 -14.58 60.14 -42.06
C MET A 1 -14.39 60.52 -40.61
N ALA A 2 -15.25 61.41 -40.06
CA ALA A 2 -15.15 61.78 -38.65
C ALA A 2 -15.34 60.60 -37.75
N GLU A 3 -14.43 60.34 -36.77
CA GLU A 3 -14.46 59.29 -35.74
C GLU A 3 -14.86 59.88 -34.38
N ASN A 4 -15.37 59.01 -33.46
CA ASN A 4 -15.73 59.36 -32.10
C ASN A 4 -16.86 60.39 -31.96
N LYS A 5 -17.93 60.22 -32.73
CA LYS A 5 -19.06 61.17 -32.82
C LYS A 5 -19.98 61.14 -31.61
N LEU A 6 -20.00 60.00 -30.91
CA LEU A 6 -20.91 59.78 -29.75
C LEU A 6 -20.20 60.05 -28.43
N THR A 7 -20.94 60.35 -27.40
CA THR A 7 -20.45 60.54 -26.03
C THR A 7 -21.23 59.63 -25.07
N ASP A 8 -20.68 59.36 -23.88
CA ASP A 8 -21.40 58.57 -22.84
C ASP A 8 -22.70 59.24 -22.47
N LYS A 9 -22.81 60.56 -22.56
CA LYS A 9 -24.10 61.26 -22.33
C LYS A 9 -25.14 60.87 -23.38
N HIS A 10 -24.74 60.70 -24.64
CA HIS A 10 -25.64 60.21 -25.69
C HIS A 10 -26.13 58.78 -25.39
N LEU A 11 -25.22 57.90 -24.92
CA LEU A 11 -25.60 56.50 -24.60
C LEU A 11 -26.57 56.40 -23.44
N ARG A 12 -26.37 57.17 -22.38
CA ARG A 12 -27.29 57.25 -21.22
C ARG A 12 -28.67 57.78 -21.60
N GLY A 13 -28.74 58.59 -22.61
CA GLY A 13 -30.02 59.15 -23.12
C GLY A 13 -30.75 58.21 -24.09
N LEU A 14 -30.14 57.10 -24.54
CA LEU A 14 -30.80 56.21 -25.49
C LEU A 14 -31.86 55.38 -24.77
N LYS A 15 -33.11 55.49 -25.24
CA LYS A 15 -34.22 54.66 -24.76
C LYS A 15 -34.62 53.68 -25.86
N PRO A 16 -34.84 52.38 -25.51
CA PRO A 16 -35.37 51.42 -26.44
C PRO A 16 -36.79 51.87 -26.93
N GLY A 17 -36.97 51.85 -28.21
CA GLY A 17 -38.24 52.15 -28.86
C GLY A 17 -38.94 50.92 -29.41
N PRO A 18 -40.00 51.08 -30.20
CA PRO A 18 -40.75 49.97 -30.81
C PRO A 18 -39.99 49.29 -31.97
N SER A 19 -38.92 49.91 -32.49
CA SER A 19 -38.10 49.42 -33.59
C SER A 19 -36.62 49.52 -33.28
N GLU A 20 -35.80 48.70 -33.98
CA GLU A 20 -34.35 48.76 -33.92
C GLU A 20 -33.80 50.10 -34.39
N LYS A 21 -32.87 50.66 -33.61
CA LYS A 21 -32.21 51.91 -33.97
C LYS A 21 -30.69 51.68 -34.05
N THR A 22 -30.09 52.20 -35.11
CA THR A 22 -28.64 52.10 -35.34
C THR A 22 -28.01 53.49 -35.39
N LEU A 23 -26.89 53.68 -34.68
CA LEU A 23 -26.12 54.93 -34.63
C LEU A 23 -24.67 54.67 -34.96
N GLY A 24 -24.07 55.49 -35.81
CA GLY A 24 -22.64 55.35 -36.14
C GLY A 24 -21.77 56.28 -35.31
N ASP A 25 -20.74 55.72 -34.64
CA ASP A 25 -19.72 56.49 -33.92
C ASP A 25 -18.57 56.97 -34.83
N GLY A 26 -18.46 56.39 -36.03
CA GLY A 26 -17.37 56.59 -36.95
C GLY A 26 -16.29 55.52 -36.92
N GLY A 27 -15.42 55.50 -37.91
CA GLY A 27 -14.36 54.48 -38.04
C GLY A 27 -14.87 53.01 -38.11
N GLY A 28 -16.13 52.83 -38.57
CA GLY A 28 -16.78 51.51 -38.62
C GLY A 28 -17.44 51.03 -37.31
N LEU A 29 -17.37 51.81 -36.22
CA LEU A 29 -18.10 51.48 -34.99
C LEU A 29 -19.54 51.92 -35.06
N TRP A 30 -20.45 50.98 -34.78
CA TRP A 30 -21.87 51.18 -34.76
C TRP A 30 -22.47 50.74 -33.43
N ILE A 31 -23.52 51.44 -33.04
CA ILE A 31 -24.32 51.12 -31.85
C ILE A 31 -25.68 50.69 -32.30
N ARG A 32 -26.13 49.57 -31.82
CA ARG A 32 -27.42 48.98 -32.09
C ARG A 32 -28.24 48.98 -30.82
N VAL A 33 -29.37 49.66 -30.84
CA VAL A 33 -30.38 49.68 -29.76
C VAL A 33 -31.47 48.75 -30.17
N MET A 34 -31.63 47.68 -29.43
CA MET A 34 -32.67 46.67 -29.65
C MET A 34 -34.04 47.23 -29.22
N PRO A 35 -35.14 46.82 -29.89
CA PRO A 35 -36.51 47.18 -29.46
C PRO A 35 -36.79 46.75 -28.03
N ALA A 36 -37.72 47.43 -27.35
CA ALA A 36 -38.10 47.17 -25.97
C ALA A 36 -38.66 45.75 -25.78
N ASP A 37 -39.46 45.24 -26.72
CA ASP A 37 -39.99 43.89 -26.78
C ASP A 37 -38.93 42.79 -26.94
N LYS A 38 -37.71 43.16 -27.42
CA LYS A 38 -36.56 42.28 -27.56
C LYS A 38 -35.46 42.55 -26.52
N GLY A 39 -35.85 43.00 -25.32
CA GLY A 39 -34.99 43.21 -24.17
C GLY A 39 -34.21 44.52 -24.15
N GLY A 40 -34.40 45.42 -25.12
CA GLY A 40 -33.90 46.81 -25.10
C GLY A 40 -32.38 46.97 -24.98
N SER A 41 -31.58 45.96 -25.29
CA SER A 41 -30.12 46.01 -25.13
C SER A 41 -29.43 46.95 -26.10
N ILE A 42 -28.33 47.57 -25.70
CA ILE A 42 -27.48 48.43 -26.52
C ILE A 42 -26.17 47.71 -26.78
N ASN A 43 -25.91 47.41 -28.05
CA ASN A 43 -24.76 46.59 -28.46
C ASN A 43 -23.83 47.41 -29.34
N PHE A 44 -22.53 47.31 -29.10
CA PHE A 44 -21.49 47.89 -29.93
C PHE A 44 -21.00 46.87 -30.94
N TYR A 45 -20.86 47.22 -32.21
CA TYR A 45 -20.28 46.34 -33.21
C TYR A 45 -19.44 47.12 -34.22
N TYR A 46 -18.35 46.50 -34.71
CA TYR A 46 -17.54 46.96 -35.79
C TYR A 46 -18.01 46.37 -37.11
N ARG A 47 -18.38 47.22 -38.05
CA ARG A 47 -18.79 46.87 -39.42
C ARG A 47 -17.62 47.03 -40.37
N PHE A 48 -17.24 45.99 -41.11
CA PHE A 48 -16.11 45.97 -42.02
C PHE A 48 -16.38 45.04 -43.20
N GLN A 49 -15.55 45.21 -44.25
CA GLN A 49 -15.52 44.33 -45.42
C GLN A 49 -14.38 43.35 -45.31
N PHE A 50 -14.63 42.07 -45.52
CA PHE A 50 -13.63 41.03 -45.56
C PHE A 50 -13.99 39.95 -46.59
N GLY A 51 -13.04 39.66 -47.54
CA GLY A 51 -13.29 38.71 -48.62
C GLY A 51 -14.50 39.07 -49.50
N GLY A 52 -14.75 40.34 -49.74
CA GLY A 52 -15.87 40.83 -50.54
C GLY A 52 -17.25 40.83 -49.85
N LYS A 53 -17.30 40.45 -48.55
CA LYS A 53 -18.55 40.41 -47.78
C LYS A 53 -18.53 41.37 -46.59
N GLU A 54 -19.67 42.00 -46.33
CA GLU A 54 -19.85 42.80 -45.10
C GLU A 54 -19.92 41.86 -43.88
N ARG A 55 -19.16 42.18 -42.85
CA ARG A 55 -19.13 41.48 -41.57
C ARG A 55 -19.29 42.40 -40.39
N ARG A 56 -19.71 41.84 -39.24
CA ARG A 56 -19.91 42.58 -37.99
C ARG A 56 -19.18 41.85 -36.86
N TYR A 57 -18.30 42.57 -36.19
CA TYR A 57 -17.58 42.06 -35.01
C TYR A 57 -18.17 42.67 -33.74
N ASN A 58 -18.48 41.86 -32.73
CA ASN A 58 -19.07 42.36 -31.50
C ASN A 58 -18.00 43.07 -30.64
N CYS A 59 -18.24 44.35 -30.34
CA CYS A 59 -17.34 45.17 -29.50
C CYS A 59 -17.83 45.26 -28.04
N GLY A 60 -18.92 44.58 -27.66
CA GLY A 60 -19.47 44.54 -26.32
C GLY A 60 -20.87 45.16 -26.19
N ASN A 61 -21.41 45.11 -24.99
CA ASN A 61 -22.75 45.56 -24.65
C ASN A 61 -22.67 46.68 -23.61
N TYR A 62 -23.47 47.74 -23.78
CA TYR A 62 -23.63 48.77 -22.78
C TYR A 62 -24.70 48.34 -21.74
N PRO A 63 -24.56 48.56 -20.42
CA PRO A 63 -23.48 49.34 -19.77
C PRO A 63 -22.19 48.58 -19.44
N ASP A 64 -22.15 47.25 -19.58
CA ASP A 64 -21.01 46.41 -19.18
C ASP A 64 -19.70 46.78 -19.91
N THR A 65 -19.83 47.24 -21.15
CA THR A 65 -18.74 47.74 -21.93
C THR A 65 -18.87 49.29 -22.11
N SER A 66 -17.86 50.03 -21.70
CA SER A 66 -17.83 51.49 -21.94
C SER A 66 -17.62 51.80 -23.39
N LEU A 67 -18.03 53.03 -23.82
CA LEU A 67 -17.77 53.52 -25.18
C LEU A 67 -16.26 53.55 -25.52
N ALA A 68 -15.42 53.91 -24.55
CA ALA A 68 -13.97 53.85 -24.70
C ALA A 68 -13.45 52.43 -24.96
N THR A 69 -13.92 51.48 -24.20
CA THR A 69 -13.56 50.03 -24.38
C THR A 69 -14.06 49.50 -25.73
N ALA A 70 -15.27 49.88 -26.14
CA ALA A 70 -15.81 49.49 -27.45
C ALA A 70 -14.97 50.04 -28.61
N ARG A 71 -14.51 51.31 -28.51
CA ARG A 71 -13.59 51.91 -29.46
C ARG A 71 -12.25 51.20 -29.51
N GLN A 72 -11.71 50.83 -28.36
CA GLN A 72 -10.45 50.07 -28.30
C GLN A 72 -10.61 48.69 -29.01
N ARG A 73 -11.66 47.91 -28.70
CA ARG A 73 -11.92 46.63 -29.37
C ARG A 73 -12.14 46.80 -30.88
N ARG A 74 -12.82 47.88 -31.31
CA ARG A 74 -12.93 48.22 -32.72
C ARG A 74 -11.56 48.44 -33.37
N ASN A 75 -10.66 49.17 -32.69
CA ASN A 75 -9.33 49.45 -33.22
C ASN A 75 -8.50 48.16 -33.36
N GLU A 76 -8.56 47.29 -32.37
CA GLU A 76 -7.91 45.97 -32.39
C GLU A 76 -8.44 45.12 -33.56
N ALA A 77 -9.78 45.03 -33.69
CA ALA A 77 -10.41 44.31 -34.81
C ALA A 77 -10.04 44.93 -36.18
N ARG A 78 -9.95 46.25 -36.27
CA ARG A 78 -9.52 46.96 -37.49
C ARG A 78 -8.07 46.63 -37.86
N GLN A 79 -7.16 46.52 -36.88
CA GLN A 79 -5.78 46.07 -37.11
C GLN A 79 -5.74 44.63 -37.63
N MET A 80 -6.55 43.73 -37.06
CA MET A 80 -6.64 42.34 -37.54
C MET A 80 -7.10 42.28 -39.00
N VAL A 81 -8.12 43.08 -39.39
CA VAL A 81 -8.59 43.16 -40.77
C VAL A 81 -7.51 43.68 -41.68
N ALA A 82 -6.75 44.71 -41.27
CA ALA A 82 -5.66 45.27 -42.02
C ALA A 82 -4.50 44.30 -42.28
N THR A 83 -4.31 43.34 -41.35
CA THR A 83 -3.32 42.24 -41.48
C THR A 83 -3.88 40.99 -42.14
N GLY A 84 -5.09 41.06 -42.72
CA GLY A 84 -5.69 39.94 -43.42
C GLY A 84 -6.34 38.85 -42.52
N VAL A 85 -6.58 39.16 -41.23
CA VAL A 85 -7.22 38.26 -40.28
C VAL A 85 -8.67 38.70 -40.04
N ASP A 86 -9.61 37.76 -40.20
CA ASP A 86 -11.02 38.00 -39.84
C ASP A 86 -11.21 37.91 -38.34
N PRO A 87 -11.54 39.00 -37.62
CA PRO A 87 -11.70 38.97 -36.15
C PRO A 87 -12.84 38.07 -35.66
N VAL A 88 -13.88 37.89 -36.48
CA VAL A 88 -15.03 37.02 -36.12
C VAL A 88 -14.61 35.54 -36.15
N VAL A 89 -13.87 35.13 -37.16
CA VAL A 89 -13.36 33.76 -37.29
C VAL A 89 -12.31 33.48 -36.24
N LYS A 90 -11.42 34.45 -35.99
CA LYS A 90 -10.40 34.30 -34.93
C LYS A 90 -11.03 34.12 -33.58
N GLU A 91 -12.00 34.94 -33.20
CA GLU A 91 -12.69 34.79 -31.88
C GLU A 91 -13.44 33.47 -31.76
N ALA A 92 -14.09 32.98 -32.83
CA ALA A 92 -14.77 31.71 -32.85
C ALA A 92 -13.78 30.51 -32.65
N ASN A 93 -12.61 30.58 -33.31
CA ASN A 93 -11.54 29.59 -33.17
C ASN A 93 -10.93 29.61 -31.77
N ASP A 94 -10.67 30.79 -31.21
CA ASP A 94 -10.13 30.95 -29.86
C ASP A 94 -11.12 30.40 -28.79
N ARG A 95 -12.43 30.63 -28.95
CA ARG A 95 -13.47 30.05 -28.10
C ARG A 95 -13.54 28.54 -28.22
N ALA A 96 -13.47 28.00 -29.44
CA ALA A 96 -13.47 26.57 -29.68
C ALA A 96 -12.23 25.90 -29.06
N ALA A 97 -11.05 26.50 -29.24
CA ALA A 97 -9.80 26.04 -28.65
C ALA A 97 -9.86 26.04 -27.10
N ASN A 98 -10.36 27.13 -26.50
CA ASN A 98 -10.53 27.22 -25.05
C ASN A 98 -11.52 26.18 -24.52
N THR A 99 -12.65 25.98 -25.22
CA THR A 99 -13.64 24.95 -24.82
C THR A 99 -13.06 23.56 -24.91
N SER A 100 -12.34 23.25 -26.00
CA SER A 100 -11.63 21.96 -26.16
C SER A 100 -10.56 21.76 -25.11
N SER A 101 -9.77 22.79 -24.80
CA SER A 101 -8.73 22.77 -23.77
C SER A 101 -9.33 22.53 -22.38
N GLN A 102 -10.45 23.18 -22.05
CA GLN A 102 -11.17 22.96 -20.78
C GLN A 102 -11.76 21.55 -20.70
N ALA A 103 -12.32 21.03 -21.78
CA ALA A 103 -12.85 19.67 -21.83
C ALA A 103 -11.72 18.62 -21.65
N LEU A 104 -10.56 18.81 -22.30
CA LEU A 104 -9.39 17.98 -22.11
C LEU A 104 -8.85 18.07 -20.67
N ALA A 105 -8.83 19.27 -20.07
CA ALA A 105 -8.40 19.47 -18.70
C ALA A 105 -9.31 18.76 -17.68
N GLN A 106 -10.61 18.60 -17.95
CA GLN A 106 -11.55 17.83 -17.13
C GLN A 106 -11.39 16.32 -17.29
N LEU A 107 -10.83 15.85 -18.40
CA LEU A 107 -10.51 14.43 -18.63
C LEU A 107 -9.17 14.01 -18.04
N GLU A 108 -8.37 14.94 -17.55
CA GLU A 108 -7.08 14.66 -16.95
C GLU A 108 -7.22 13.90 -15.62
N LYS A 109 -6.55 12.78 -15.54
CA LYS A 109 -6.59 11.88 -14.40
C LYS A 109 -5.93 12.49 -13.17
N THR A 110 -6.62 12.42 -12.03
CA THR A 110 -6.06 12.74 -10.71
C THR A 110 -5.18 11.60 -10.20
N VAL A 111 -4.45 11.84 -9.11
CA VAL A 111 -3.70 10.77 -8.42
C VAL A 111 -4.66 9.72 -7.85
N ASN A 112 -5.89 10.10 -7.45
CA ASN A 112 -6.93 9.13 -7.07
C ASN A 112 -7.30 8.23 -8.24
N ASP A 113 -7.55 8.79 -9.42
CA ASP A 113 -7.86 8.00 -10.62
C ASP A 113 -6.72 7.07 -11.02
N LEU A 114 -5.48 7.53 -10.87
CA LEU A 114 -4.29 6.70 -11.12
C LEU A 114 -4.22 5.54 -10.13
N PHE A 115 -4.50 5.79 -8.84
CA PHE A 115 -4.51 4.74 -7.82
C PHE A 115 -5.62 3.72 -8.08
N ASP A 116 -6.82 4.18 -8.43
CA ASP A 116 -7.98 3.31 -8.70
C ASP A 116 -7.74 2.44 -9.94
N ASP A 117 -7.13 2.98 -11.00
CA ASP A 117 -6.72 2.19 -12.16
C ASP A 117 -5.67 1.14 -11.78
N TRP A 118 -4.64 1.51 -11.01
CA TRP A 118 -3.62 0.58 -10.54
C TRP A 118 -4.20 -0.52 -9.64
N LYS A 119 -5.10 -0.16 -8.73
CA LYS A 119 -5.81 -1.12 -7.87
C LYS A 119 -6.62 -2.10 -8.70
N ARG A 120 -7.41 -1.59 -9.66
CA ARG A 120 -8.29 -2.39 -10.51
C ARG A 120 -7.51 -3.34 -11.40
N VAL A 121 -6.45 -2.85 -12.06
CA VAL A 121 -5.74 -3.58 -13.11
C VAL A 121 -4.66 -4.48 -12.54
N TYR A 122 -3.97 -4.04 -11.48
CA TYR A 122 -2.78 -4.74 -10.99
C TYR A 122 -2.94 -5.31 -9.59
N LEU A 123 -3.32 -4.49 -8.59
CA LEU A 123 -3.27 -4.93 -7.20
C LEU A 123 -4.24 -6.09 -6.92
N ARG A 124 -5.45 -6.03 -7.45
CA ARG A 124 -6.48 -7.08 -7.27
C ARG A 124 -6.01 -8.43 -7.80
N ALA A 125 -5.30 -8.46 -8.90
CA ALA A 125 -4.83 -9.70 -9.53
C ALA A 125 -3.54 -10.26 -8.89
N HIS A 126 -2.66 -9.38 -8.38
CA HIS A 126 -1.30 -9.78 -7.98
C HIS A 126 -1.05 -9.74 -6.47
N ARG A 127 -1.99 -9.24 -5.66
CA ARG A 127 -1.88 -9.22 -4.20
C ARG A 127 -2.89 -10.19 -3.57
N LYS A 128 -2.44 -11.03 -2.63
CA LYS A 128 -3.31 -11.98 -1.91
C LYS A 128 -4.47 -11.27 -1.17
N ASP A 129 -4.25 -10.06 -0.70
CA ASP A 129 -5.24 -9.21 -0.03
C ASP A 129 -6.03 -8.30 -0.99
N GLY A 130 -5.92 -8.54 -2.31
CA GLY A 130 -6.54 -7.68 -3.33
C GLY A 130 -6.03 -6.24 -3.33
N GLY A 131 -4.95 -5.96 -2.60
CA GLY A 131 -4.37 -4.62 -2.45
C GLY A 131 -4.87 -3.83 -1.25
N ALA A 132 -5.65 -4.43 -0.33
CA ALA A 132 -6.23 -3.75 0.83
C ALA A 132 -5.18 -3.06 1.72
N PHE A 133 -4.02 -3.69 1.91
CA PHE A 133 -2.92 -3.09 2.66
C PHE A 133 -2.33 -1.85 1.97
N VAL A 134 -2.14 -1.92 0.66
CA VAL A 134 -1.63 -0.80 -0.16
C VAL A 134 -2.64 0.34 -0.17
N GLU A 135 -3.93 0.04 -0.28
CA GLU A 135 -5.03 1.01 -0.19
C GLU A 135 -5.03 1.73 1.16
N SER A 136 -4.89 0.99 2.27
CA SER A 136 -4.79 1.60 3.59
C SER A 136 -3.60 2.56 3.72
N ILE A 137 -2.45 2.25 3.12
CA ILE A 137 -1.30 3.15 3.06
C ILE A 137 -1.65 4.40 2.24
N TYR A 138 -2.22 4.20 1.07
CA TYR A 138 -2.60 5.29 0.17
C TYR A 138 -3.60 6.24 0.83
N ASP A 139 -4.67 5.71 1.40
CA ASP A 139 -5.75 6.49 2.00
C ASP A 139 -5.28 7.35 3.19
N HIS A 140 -4.40 6.80 4.04
CA HIS A 140 -3.96 7.50 5.22
C HIS A 140 -2.83 8.51 4.98
N ASP A 141 -1.91 8.21 4.09
CA ASP A 141 -0.66 8.96 3.99
C ASP A 141 -0.47 9.69 2.66
N VAL A 142 -1.11 9.25 1.57
CA VAL A 142 -0.95 9.81 0.23
C VAL A 142 -2.18 10.62 -0.21
N ARG A 143 -3.37 10.04 -0.12
CA ARG A 143 -4.63 10.64 -0.58
C ARG A 143 -4.87 12.05 -0.02
N PRO A 144 -4.62 12.34 1.28
CA PRO A 144 -4.88 13.67 1.84
C PRO A 144 -3.98 14.77 1.26
N ILE A 145 -2.86 14.39 0.63
CA ILE A 145 -1.87 15.34 0.11
C ILE A 145 -1.94 15.43 -1.41
N LEU A 146 -1.94 14.27 -2.08
CA LEU A 146 -1.80 14.18 -3.53
C LEU A 146 -3.10 13.82 -4.24
N GLY A 147 -4.08 13.25 -3.55
CA GLY A 147 -5.21 12.56 -4.17
C GLY A 147 -5.96 13.38 -5.22
N GLN A 148 -6.19 14.67 -4.98
CA GLN A 148 -6.91 15.57 -5.87
C GLN A 148 -6.02 16.26 -6.92
N MET A 149 -4.69 16.13 -6.81
CA MET A 149 -3.79 16.69 -7.80
C MET A 149 -3.90 15.91 -9.11
N LYS A 150 -3.72 16.61 -10.24
CA LYS A 150 -3.57 15.95 -11.54
C LYS A 150 -2.30 15.11 -11.52
N ALA A 151 -2.40 13.85 -11.90
CA ALA A 151 -1.28 12.91 -11.82
C ALA A 151 -0.06 13.37 -12.63
N LYS A 152 -0.29 14.01 -13.77
CA LYS A 152 0.76 14.60 -14.62
C LYS A 152 1.51 15.77 -13.98
N ASP A 153 0.89 16.47 -13.02
CA ASP A 153 1.45 17.67 -12.38
C ASP A 153 2.25 17.34 -11.12
N VAL A 154 2.22 16.09 -10.68
CA VAL A 154 3.01 15.64 -9.52
C VAL A 154 4.50 15.70 -9.87
N ARG A 155 5.29 16.35 -9.01
CA ARG A 155 6.74 16.48 -9.11
C ARG A 155 7.40 16.00 -7.82
N LEU A 156 8.71 15.81 -7.86
CA LEU A 156 9.51 15.36 -6.71
C LEU A 156 9.20 16.12 -5.40
N PRO A 157 9.05 17.45 -5.35
CA PRO A 157 8.72 18.15 -4.10
C PRO A 157 7.41 17.67 -3.45
N HIS A 158 6.42 17.31 -4.25
CA HIS A 158 5.15 16.76 -3.72
C HIS A 158 5.33 15.37 -3.09
N ILE A 159 6.21 14.54 -3.68
CA ILE A 159 6.58 13.25 -3.09
C ILE A 159 7.33 13.46 -1.76
N VAL A 160 8.29 14.40 -1.75
CA VAL A 160 9.05 14.76 -0.54
C VAL A 160 8.10 15.22 0.57
N GLN A 161 7.12 16.06 0.27
CA GLN A 161 6.11 16.50 1.25
C GLN A 161 5.36 15.35 1.92
N VAL A 162 5.02 14.30 1.17
CA VAL A 162 4.39 13.08 1.73
C VAL A 162 5.35 12.38 2.67
N ILE A 163 6.62 12.24 2.28
CA ILE A 163 7.65 11.56 3.07
C ILE A 163 7.98 12.34 4.34
N ASP A 164 8.14 13.66 4.25
CA ASP A 164 8.48 14.51 5.41
C ASP A 164 7.42 14.43 6.50
N LYS A 165 6.12 14.44 6.16
CA LYS A 165 5.05 14.23 7.14
C LYS A 165 5.14 12.89 7.90
N LEU A 166 5.75 11.87 7.29
CA LEU A 166 5.99 10.59 7.95
C LEU A 166 7.24 10.64 8.83
N LEU A 167 8.27 11.36 8.39
CA LEU A 167 9.49 11.57 9.15
C LEU A 167 9.23 12.41 10.40
N ASP A 168 8.41 13.46 10.31
CA ASP A 168 7.96 14.27 11.45
C ASP A 168 7.24 13.43 12.52
N ARG A 169 6.51 12.40 12.09
CA ARG A 169 5.87 11.42 12.98
C ARG A 169 6.82 10.32 13.46
N ASN A 170 8.09 10.38 13.12
CA ASN A 170 9.13 9.38 13.41
C ASN A 170 8.80 7.94 12.95
N VAL A 171 8.05 7.79 11.84
CA VAL A 171 7.68 6.47 11.30
C VAL A 171 8.48 6.12 10.05
N ARG A 172 9.81 6.07 10.19
CA ARG A 172 10.79 5.90 9.10
C ARG A 172 10.53 4.70 8.18
N ARG A 173 10.25 3.53 8.77
CA ARG A 173 9.92 2.33 7.99
C ARG A 173 8.68 2.53 7.12
N LYS A 174 7.67 3.24 7.65
CA LYS A 174 6.46 3.56 6.91
C LYS A 174 6.76 4.52 5.75
N ALA A 175 7.67 5.49 5.94
CA ALA A 175 8.13 6.36 4.86
C ALA A 175 8.73 5.57 3.68
N ASN A 176 9.58 4.56 3.97
CA ASN A 176 10.11 3.66 2.94
C ASN A 176 9.02 2.84 2.22
N MET A 177 7.99 2.40 2.96
CA MET A 177 6.86 1.67 2.38
C MET A 177 6.00 2.56 1.49
N VAL A 178 5.71 3.79 1.93
CA VAL A 178 4.96 4.78 1.14
C VAL A 178 5.72 5.15 -0.13
N LEU A 179 7.03 5.41 -0.04
CA LEU A 179 7.86 5.66 -1.23
C LEU A 179 7.82 4.47 -2.21
N SER A 180 7.88 3.24 -1.70
CA SER A 180 7.80 2.05 -2.54
C SER A 180 6.42 1.89 -3.21
N THR A 181 5.36 2.27 -2.52
CA THR A 181 3.98 2.28 -3.04
C THR A 181 3.83 3.33 -4.14
N LEU A 182 4.29 4.56 -3.90
CA LEU A 182 4.27 5.64 -4.88
C LEU A 182 5.05 5.28 -6.16
N ARG A 183 6.23 4.68 -6.01
CA ARG A 183 7.02 4.19 -7.16
C ARG A 183 6.27 3.17 -8.00
N GLN A 184 5.63 2.18 -7.37
CA GLN A 184 4.89 1.18 -8.10
C GLN A 184 3.69 1.80 -8.82
N MET A 185 2.97 2.70 -8.16
CA MET A 185 1.81 3.40 -8.72
C MET A 185 2.19 4.29 -9.91
N PHE A 186 3.22 5.14 -9.78
CA PHE A 186 3.63 6.02 -10.88
C PHE A 186 4.27 5.26 -12.04
N ARG A 187 5.01 4.18 -11.79
CA ARG A 187 5.48 3.27 -12.84
C ARG A 187 4.34 2.60 -13.60
N HIS A 188 3.29 2.19 -12.90
CA HIS A 188 2.07 1.71 -13.56
C HIS A 188 1.45 2.80 -14.43
N GLY A 189 1.35 4.03 -13.91
CA GLY A 189 0.84 5.18 -14.67
C GLY A 189 1.66 5.47 -15.91
N LEU A 190 3.00 5.43 -15.80
CA LEU A 190 3.92 5.62 -16.94
C LEU A 190 3.72 4.52 -18.00
N ALA A 191 3.65 3.26 -17.60
CA ALA A 191 3.44 2.13 -18.51
C ALA A 191 2.08 2.18 -19.23
N ARG A 192 1.10 2.89 -18.70
CA ARG A 192 -0.23 3.05 -19.27
C ARG A 192 -0.47 4.41 -19.96
N GLY A 193 0.55 5.27 -20.02
CA GLY A 193 0.42 6.61 -20.60
C GLY A 193 -0.46 7.57 -19.81
N LEU A 194 -0.70 7.28 -18.51
CA LEU A 194 -1.49 8.13 -17.61
C LEU A 194 -0.64 9.29 -17.05
N VAL A 195 0.65 9.12 -17.02
CA VAL A 195 1.67 10.12 -16.68
C VAL A 195 2.86 10.02 -17.64
N GLU A 196 3.57 11.11 -17.85
CA GLU A 196 4.72 11.16 -18.75
C GLU A 196 6.05 10.89 -18.03
N THR A 197 6.11 11.13 -16.74
CA THR A 197 7.33 10.99 -15.93
C THR A 197 7.04 10.34 -14.58
N ASP A 198 8.03 9.67 -14.02
CA ASP A 198 7.96 9.12 -12.64
C ASP A 198 8.54 10.18 -11.67
N PRO A 199 7.70 10.85 -10.85
CA PRO A 199 8.15 11.88 -9.92
C PRO A 199 8.97 11.34 -8.75
N THR A 200 9.09 10.02 -8.60
CA THR A 200 9.80 9.39 -7.49
C THR A 200 11.28 9.10 -7.79
N LEU A 201 11.74 9.31 -9.04
CA LEU A 201 13.08 8.91 -9.49
C LEU A 201 14.22 9.57 -8.71
N GLY A 202 14.05 10.80 -8.26
CA GLY A 202 15.09 11.53 -7.54
C GLY A 202 15.24 11.18 -6.05
N LEU A 203 14.37 10.34 -5.47
CA LEU A 203 14.36 10.06 -4.04
C LEU A 203 14.70 8.59 -3.74
N SER A 204 15.76 8.33 -2.98
CA SER A 204 16.14 6.99 -2.54
C SER A 204 15.52 6.64 -1.19
N LYS A 205 15.41 5.34 -0.86
CA LYS A 205 14.99 4.90 0.49
C LYS A 205 15.92 5.46 1.58
N LYS A 206 17.21 5.63 1.29
CA LYS A 206 18.19 6.20 2.22
C LYS A 206 17.80 7.63 2.63
N GLN A 207 17.29 8.41 1.67
CA GLN A 207 16.82 9.79 1.91
C GLN A 207 15.42 9.85 2.52
N ALA A 208 14.56 8.85 2.26
CA ALA A 208 13.24 8.76 2.86
C ALA A 208 13.31 8.25 4.31
N GLY A 209 13.20 6.96 4.53
CA GLY A 209 13.17 6.38 5.89
C GLY A 209 14.53 5.91 6.41
N GLY A 210 15.57 5.99 5.60
CA GLY A 210 16.90 5.47 5.93
C GLY A 210 17.07 3.98 5.67
N LYS A 211 18.23 3.45 6.06
CA LYS A 211 18.54 2.02 5.97
C LYS A 211 17.69 1.25 6.99
N GLU A 212 17.00 0.22 6.55
CA GLU A 212 16.33 -0.71 7.45
C GLU A 212 17.34 -1.77 7.91
N THR A 213 17.59 -1.87 9.21
CA THR A 213 18.38 -2.95 9.80
C THR A 213 17.49 -4.19 9.91
N PRO A 214 17.97 -5.36 9.44
CA PRO A 214 17.28 -6.62 9.68
C PRO A 214 17.14 -6.86 11.19
N VAL A 215 16.01 -7.42 11.59
CA VAL A 215 15.84 -7.87 12.97
C VAL A 215 16.51 -9.24 13.09
N GLU A 216 17.56 -9.34 13.91
CA GLU A 216 18.35 -10.56 14.12
C GLU A 216 17.98 -11.27 15.42
N ARG A 217 16.88 -10.86 16.06
CA ARG A 217 16.42 -11.38 17.35
C ARG A 217 16.12 -12.88 17.25
N ASN A 218 16.79 -13.66 18.09
CA ASN A 218 16.50 -15.05 18.43
C ASN A 218 16.69 -15.25 19.94
N LEU A 219 16.03 -16.21 20.53
CA LEU A 219 16.07 -16.47 21.96
C LEU A 219 17.27 -17.35 22.31
N SER A 220 17.95 -17.03 23.42
CA SER A 220 18.92 -17.91 24.04
C SER A 220 18.22 -19.13 24.70
N LEU A 221 18.98 -20.14 25.09
CA LEU A 221 18.42 -21.28 25.82
C LEU A 221 17.82 -20.87 27.17
N ASP A 222 18.43 -19.90 27.86
CA ASP A 222 17.89 -19.39 29.12
C ASP A 222 16.64 -18.55 28.90
N GLU A 223 16.56 -17.78 27.82
CA GLU A 223 15.32 -17.10 27.46
C GLU A 223 14.18 -18.05 27.09
N ILE A 224 14.45 -19.25 26.58
CA ILE A 224 13.42 -20.28 26.38
C ILE A 224 12.86 -20.74 27.74
N LYS A 225 13.71 -20.88 28.77
CA LYS A 225 13.27 -21.16 30.14
C LYS A 225 12.48 -20.00 30.74
N GLU A 226 12.92 -18.77 30.52
CA GLU A 226 12.19 -17.56 30.93
C GLU A 226 10.82 -17.50 30.24
N LEU A 227 10.76 -17.80 28.94
CA LEU A 227 9.52 -17.86 28.17
C LEU A 227 8.54 -18.88 28.79
N ALA A 228 9.01 -20.05 29.19
CA ALA A 228 8.16 -21.05 29.83
C ALA A 228 7.52 -20.53 31.12
N ARG A 229 8.34 -19.94 32.00
CA ARG A 229 7.87 -19.32 33.24
C ARG A 229 6.90 -18.15 32.96
N GLY A 230 7.26 -17.30 32.02
CA GLY A 230 6.43 -16.18 31.60
C GLY A 230 5.07 -16.62 31.03
N LEU A 231 5.04 -17.64 30.19
CA LEU A 231 3.80 -18.17 29.61
C LEU A 231 2.86 -18.73 30.69
N ALA A 232 3.38 -19.43 31.71
CA ALA A 232 2.59 -19.92 32.83
C ALA A 232 1.91 -18.78 33.62
N GLY A 233 2.60 -17.64 33.81
CA GLY A 233 2.08 -16.45 34.51
C GLY A 233 1.26 -15.50 33.65
N SER A 234 1.30 -15.65 32.31
CA SER A 234 0.80 -14.65 31.36
C SER A 234 -0.72 -14.54 31.29
N GLY A 235 -1.48 -15.53 31.76
CA GLY A 235 -2.93 -15.61 31.58
C GLY A 235 -3.34 -15.72 30.09
N LEU A 236 -2.45 -16.20 29.22
CA LEU A 236 -2.82 -16.60 27.87
C LEU A 236 -3.72 -17.83 27.92
N HIS A 237 -4.68 -17.90 27.00
CA HIS A 237 -5.45 -19.13 26.82
C HIS A 237 -4.50 -20.27 26.39
N PRO A 238 -4.66 -21.52 26.91
CA PRO A 238 -3.76 -22.63 26.59
C PRO A 238 -3.53 -22.86 25.11
N ARG A 239 -4.55 -22.67 24.25
CA ARG A 239 -4.40 -22.71 22.78
C ARG A 239 -3.33 -21.73 22.27
N MET A 240 -3.27 -20.50 22.82
CA MET A 240 -2.31 -19.50 22.39
C MET A 240 -0.89 -19.87 22.84
N THR A 241 -0.75 -20.40 24.04
CA THR A 241 0.52 -20.92 24.58
C THR A 241 1.02 -22.08 23.73
N ALA A 242 0.16 -23.07 23.45
CA ALA A 242 0.50 -24.19 22.58
C ALA A 242 0.90 -23.72 21.17
N GLY A 243 0.22 -22.69 20.63
CA GLY A 243 0.58 -22.10 19.34
C GLY A 243 1.97 -21.48 19.32
N LEU A 244 2.38 -20.79 20.37
CA LEU A 244 3.73 -20.23 20.48
C LEU A 244 4.78 -21.34 20.55
N TRP A 245 4.53 -22.39 21.32
CA TRP A 245 5.41 -23.56 21.39
C TRP A 245 5.49 -24.30 20.06
N LEU A 246 4.38 -24.44 19.32
CA LEU A 246 4.38 -25.03 17.99
C LEU A 246 5.22 -24.22 17.00
N ILE A 247 5.17 -22.89 17.05
CA ILE A 247 6.03 -22.05 16.21
C ILE A 247 7.51 -22.31 16.55
N LEU A 248 7.85 -22.39 17.83
CA LEU A 248 9.23 -22.66 18.26
C LEU A 248 9.67 -24.06 17.85
N ALA A 249 8.82 -25.07 17.99
CA ALA A 249 9.14 -26.46 17.68
C ALA A 249 9.25 -26.76 16.18
N THR A 250 8.42 -26.10 15.36
CA THR A 250 8.24 -26.44 13.94
C THR A 250 8.79 -25.39 12.99
N GLY A 251 9.05 -24.17 13.48
CA GLY A 251 9.42 -23.05 12.66
C GLY A 251 8.32 -22.59 11.69
N ALA A 252 7.07 -23.05 11.84
CA ALA A 252 5.96 -22.62 11.01
C ALA A 252 5.75 -21.09 11.10
N ARG A 253 5.30 -20.48 10.02
CA ARG A 253 4.92 -19.07 10.06
C ARG A 253 3.60 -18.93 10.82
N VAL A 254 3.43 -17.79 11.50
CA VAL A 254 2.19 -17.51 12.26
C VAL A 254 0.94 -17.71 11.41
N GLY A 255 0.94 -17.19 10.17
CA GLY A 255 -0.18 -17.39 9.26
C GLY A 255 -0.38 -18.83 8.81
N GLU A 256 0.68 -19.61 8.65
CA GLU A 256 0.60 -21.04 8.32
C GLU A 256 -0.01 -21.84 9.47
N LEU A 257 0.34 -21.50 10.71
CA LEU A 257 -0.22 -22.13 11.90
C LEU A 257 -1.70 -21.76 12.12
N LEU A 258 -2.04 -20.48 12.05
CA LEU A 258 -3.41 -20.03 12.33
C LEU A 258 -4.41 -20.44 11.24
N ASN A 259 -3.96 -20.65 10.01
CA ASN A 259 -4.78 -21.17 8.91
C ASN A 259 -4.70 -22.71 8.77
N ALA A 260 -4.03 -23.40 9.70
CA ALA A 260 -3.95 -24.86 9.67
C ALA A 260 -5.30 -25.48 10.05
N GLU A 261 -5.68 -26.50 9.29
CA GLU A 261 -6.84 -27.33 9.55
C GLU A 261 -6.41 -28.65 10.17
N TRP A 262 -7.28 -29.28 10.96
CA TRP A 262 -7.01 -30.61 11.54
C TRP A 262 -6.79 -31.68 10.47
N ALA A 263 -7.41 -31.53 9.30
CA ALA A 263 -7.18 -32.41 8.15
C ALA A 263 -5.73 -32.36 7.61
N HIS A 264 -4.98 -31.31 7.94
CA HIS A 264 -3.58 -31.16 7.54
C HIS A 264 -2.60 -31.85 8.49
N VAL A 265 -3.05 -32.34 9.67
CA VAL A 265 -2.24 -32.93 10.72
C VAL A 265 -2.58 -34.40 10.86
N ASN A 266 -1.58 -35.25 10.73
CA ASN A 266 -1.70 -36.68 11.05
C ASN A 266 -0.81 -37.00 12.27
N LEU A 267 -1.45 -37.30 13.40
CA LEU A 267 -0.75 -37.60 14.65
C LEU A 267 -0.10 -39.00 14.63
N GLU A 268 -0.67 -39.97 13.88
CA GLU A 268 -0.14 -41.34 13.76
C GLU A 268 1.17 -41.36 12.97
N THR A 269 1.20 -40.70 11.78
CA THR A 269 2.42 -40.59 10.98
C THR A 269 3.36 -39.46 11.46
N ARG A 270 2.90 -38.67 12.43
CA ARG A 270 3.62 -37.52 12.98
C ARG A 270 4.01 -36.49 11.92
N GLU A 271 3.04 -36.14 11.10
CA GLU A 271 3.22 -35.23 9.98
C GLU A 271 2.20 -34.09 10.00
N TRP A 272 2.68 -32.89 9.73
CA TRP A 272 1.84 -31.74 9.44
C TRP A 272 2.15 -31.25 8.04
N ARG A 273 1.16 -31.38 7.15
CA ARG A 273 1.25 -30.93 5.74
C ARG A 273 0.63 -29.56 5.58
N ILE A 274 1.45 -28.55 5.29
CA ILE A 274 0.99 -27.21 4.95
C ILE A 274 0.72 -27.17 3.44
N PRO A 275 -0.54 -26.99 2.98
CA PRO A 275 -0.85 -26.91 1.56
C PRO A 275 -0.28 -25.65 0.93
N ALA A 276 -0.08 -25.67 -0.39
CA ALA A 276 0.47 -24.54 -1.15
C ALA A 276 -0.35 -23.25 -0.98
N THR A 277 -1.66 -23.36 -0.84
CA THR A 277 -2.58 -22.24 -0.61
C THR A 277 -2.33 -21.51 0.70
N ASN A 278 -1.90 -22.22 1.75
CA ASN A 278 -1.58 -21.65 3.06
C ASN A 278 -0.12 -21.21 3.17
N ALA A 279 0.76 -21.71 2.30
CA ALA A 279 2.17 -21.34 2.31
C ALA A 279 2.38 -19.95 1.70
N LYS A 280 3.23 -19.13 2.35
CA LYS A 280 3.54 -17.77 1.88
C LYS A 280 4.15 -17.74 0.48
N ASN A 281 4.96 -18.77 0.16
CA ASN A 281 5.67 -18.89 -1.11
C ASN A 281 4.92 -19.73 -2.17
N GLY A 282 3.70 -20.18 -1.88
CA GLY A 282 2.89 -20.99 -2.78
C GLY A 282 3.40 -22.43 -2.98
N ARG A 283 4.28 -22.94 -2.11
CA ARG A 283 4.80 -24.32 -2.17
C ARG A 283 4.33 -25.10 -0.95
N ALA A 284 3.76 -26.27 -1.18
CA ALA A 284 3.41 -27.18 -0.10
C ALA A 284 4.65 -27.53 0.75
N HIS A 285 4.44 -27.77 2.02
CA HIS A 285 5.51 -28.01 2.97
C HIS A 285 5.11 -29.13 3.94
N LEU A 286 6.02 -30.06 4.19
CA LEU A 286 5.85 -31.14 5.17
C LEU A 286 6.71 -30.84 6.39
N ILE A 287 6.11 -30.88 7.58
CA ILE A 287 6.77 -30.77 8.86
C ILE A 287 6.65 -32.11 9.58
N HIS A 288 7.76 -32.67 10.04
CA HIS A 288 7.78 -33.82 10.92
C HIS A 288 7.62 -33.38 12.37
N LEU A 289 6.69 -34.01 13.10
CA LEU A 289 6.31 -33.62 14.45
C LEU A 289 7.13 -34.43 15.47
N SER A 290 7.91 -33.72 16.30
CA SER A 290 8.56 -34.29 17.49
C SER A 290 7.54 -34.54 18.58
N ASP A 291 7.91 -35.30 19.63
CA ASP A 291 7.06 -35.53 20.80
C ASP A 291 6.62 -34.23 21.45
N PHE A 292 7.52 -33.27 21.58
CA PHE A 292 7.19 -31.93 22.06
C PHE A 292 6.10 -31.24 21.21
N ALA A 293 6.18 -31.33 19.88
CA ALA A 293 5.17 -30.74 18.98
C ALA A 293 3.81 -31.51 19.10
N ILE A 294 3.83 -32.83 19.22
CA ILE A 294 2.64 -33.64 19.43
C ILE A 294 1.92 -33.23 20.71
N GLN A 295 2.62 -33.12 21.84
CA GLN A 295 2.05 -32.64 23.10
C GLN A 295 1.31 -31.30 22.96
N GLN A 296 1.86 -30.38 22.17
CA GLN A 296 1.20 -29.09 21.93
C GLN A 296 -0.06 -29.23 21.05
N LEU A 297 -0.06 -30.14 20.10
CA LEU A 297 -1.23 -30.48 19.29
C LEU A 297 -2.32 -31.16 20.10
N GLU A 298 -1.97 -32.01 21.03
CA GLU A 298 -2.90 -32.64 22.00
C GLU A 298 -3.59 -31.60 22.87
N VAL A 299 -2.84 -30.58 23.35
CA VAL A 299 -3.42 -29.42 24.03
C VAL A 299 -4.43 -28.73 23.14
N LEU A 300 -4.09 -28.48 21.85
CA LEU A 300 -5.04 -27.86 20.91
C LEU A 300 -6.25 -28.72 20.66
N GLN A 301 -6.09 -30.06 20.60
CA GLN A 301 -7.16 -31.01 20.37
C GLN A 301 -8.21 -30.99 21.51
N SER A 302 -7.77 -30.78 22.75
CA SER A 302 -8.69 -30.65 23.90
C SER A 302 -9.60 -29.39 23.82
N TYR A 303 -9.23 -28.42 22.99
CA TYR A 303 -10.02 -27.21 22.72
C TYR A 303 -10.58 -27.18 21.30
N ARG A 304 -10.64 -28.32 20.62
CA ARG A 304 -11.12 -28.36 19.23
C ARG A 304 -12.61 -28.02 19.16
N ASP A 305 -12.95 -27.03 18.37
CA ASP A 305 -14.31 -26.53 18.19
C ASP A 305 -14.67 -26.20 16.72
N GLY A 306 -13.90 -26.76 15.76
CA GLY A 306 -14.11 -26.52 14.33
C GLY A 306 -13.08 -27.26 13.46
N VAL A 307 -12.98 -26.84 12.23
CA VAL A 307 -12.06 -27.43 11.23
C VAL A 307 -10.62 -26.95 11.44
N TYR A 308 -10.43 -25.72 11.95
CA TYR A 308 -9.12 -25.10 12.14
C TYR A 308 -8.50 -25.46 13.49
N LEU A 309 -7.16 -25.57 13.54
CA LEU A 309 -6.44 -25.68 14.81
C LEU A 309 -6.72 -24.47 15.70
N PHE A 310 -6.86 -23.31 15.08
CA PHE A 310 -7.17 -22.04 15.72
C PHE A 310 -8.44 -21.43 15.11
N ALA A 311 -9.59 -22.00 15.45
CA ALA A 311 -10.87 -21.45 15.04
C ALA A 311 -11.06 -20.01 15.60
N GLY A 312 -11.60 -19.12 14.78
CA GLY A 312 -11.96 -17.76 15.14
C GLY A 312 -13.28 -17.69 15.91
N ARG A 313 -13.88 -16.51 15.95
CA ARG A 313 -15.23 -16.33 16.56
C ARG A 313 -16.30 -17.08 15.76
N SER A 314 -16.22 -17.05 14.46
CA SER A 314 -16.95 -17.97 13.60
C SER A 314 -16.10 -19.22 13.47
N LYS A 315 -16.66 -20.39 13.84
CA LYS A 315 -15.96 -21.66 13.84
C LYS A 315 -15.49 -22.10 12.45
N ASP A 316 -16.09 -21.53 11.42
CA ASP A 316 -15.79 -21.77 10.00
C ASP A 316 -14.69 -20.86 9.44
N GLN A 317 -14.11 -20.01 10.29
CA GLN A 317 -13.03 -19.09 9.90
C GLN A 317 -11.84 -19.24 10.85
N PRO A 318 -10.62 -19.13 10.36
CA PRO A 318 -9.44 -19.17 11.22
C PRO A 318 -9.36 -17.92 12.10
N MET A 319 -8.63 -18.03 13.19
CA MET A 319 -8.28 -16.89 14.03
C MET A 319 -7.44 -15.88 13.23
N SER A 320 -7.66 -14.57 13.49
CA SER A 320 -6.89 -13.51 12.84
C SER A 320 -5.38 -13.75 12.97
N ASP A 321 -4.65 -13.63 11.86
CA ASP A 321 -3.20 -13.77 11.78
C ASP A 321 -2.42 -12.77 12.68
N LYS A 322 -3.09 -11.71 13.14
CA LYS A 322 -2.54 -10.76 14.12
C LYS A 322 -2.76 -11.16 15.58
N ALA A 323 -3.55 -12.21 15.86
CA ALA A 323 -3.99 -12.54 17.21
C ALA A 323 -2.80 -12.91 18.13
N LEU A 324 -1.93 -13.84 17.71
CA LEU A 324 -0.75 -14.24 18.48
C LEU A 324 0.21 -13.07 18.70
N SER A 325 0.54 -12.34 17.64
CA SER A 325 1.44 -11.18 17.74
C SER A 325 0.89 -10.07 18.63
N LYS A 326 -0.44 -9.87 18.63
CA LYS A 326 -1.10 -8.92 19.52
C LYS A 326 -1.06 -9.39 20.97
N ALA A 327 -1.35 -10.66 21.21
CA ALA A 327 -1.36 -11.24 22.54
C ALA A 327 0.01 -11.19 23.23
N VAL A 328 1.09 -11.48 22.47
CA VAL A 328 2.48 -11.36 22.94
C VAL A 328 2.82 -9.90 23.23
N ARG A 329 2.57 -8.99 22.27
CA ARG A 329 2.88 -7.57 22.43
C ARG A 329 2.18 -6.94 23.63
N ASP A 330 0.92 -7.30 23.89
CA ASP A 330 0.18 -6.76 25.05
C ASP A 330 0.79 -7.23 26.39
N ARG A 331 1.61 -8.30 26.40
CA ARG A 331 2.29 -8.84 27.59
C ARG A 331 3.77 -8.48 27.72
N ILE A 332 4.33 -7.89 26.66
CA ILE A 332 5.69 -7.32 26.67
C ILE A 332 5.66 -5.87 27.14
N ARG A 333 4.58 -5.12 26.86
CA ARG A 333 4.45 -3.68 27.17
C ARG A 333 4.75 -3.38 28.63
N GLU A 334 5.37 -2.23 28.88
CA GLU A 334 5.60 -1.72 30.22
C GLU A 334 4.29 -1.36 30.93
N VAL A 335 3.35 -0.77 30.20
CA VAL A 335 2.07 -0.31 30.76
C VAL A 335 0.91 -1.01 30.05
N PRO A 336 -0.04 -1.57 30.82
CA PRO A 336 -1.24 -2.18 30.27
C PRO A 336 -2.10 -1.16 29.51
N LEU A 337 -2.67 -1.56 28.39
CA LEU A 337 -3.66 -0.74 27.69
C LEU A 337 -5.05 -0.93 28.30
N LYS A 338 -5.84 0.15 28.36
CA LYS A 338 -7.25 0.09 28.80
C LYS A 338 -8.02 -1.00 28.03
N ARG A 339 -8.86 -1.77 28.73
CA ARG A 339 -9.68 -2.87 28.18
C ARG A 339 -8.88 -4.00 27.51
N ARG A 340 -7.59 -4.19 27.87
CA ARG A 340 -6.75 -5.32 27.50
C ARG A 340 -6.29 -6.07 28.76
N THR A 341 -5.36 -7.01 28.59
CA THR A 341 -4.81 -7.75 29.73
C THR A 341 -4.07 -6.83 30.70
N ALA A 342 -4.25 -7.07 32.00
CA ALA A 342 -3.44 -6.45 33.05
C ALA A 342 -2.07 -7.15 33.25
N LYS A 343 -1.82 -8.27 32.55
CA LYS A 343 -0.58 -9.07 32.64
C LYS A 343 0.54 -8.49 31.79
N ALA A 344 0.83 -7.19 31.96
CA ALA A 344 1.97 -6.52 31.33
C ALA A 344 3.30 -7.13 31.82
N GLN A 345 4.35 -7.02 31.03
CA GLN A 345 5.73 -7.48 31.28
C GLN A 345 5.92 -8.98 31.52
N THR A 346 4.85 -9.77 31.56
CA THR A 346 4.95 -11.22 31.85
C THR A 346 5.67 -12.02 30.74
N LEU A 347 5.77 -11.45 29.54
CA LEU A 347 6.49 -12.04 28.41
C LEU A 347 7.66 -11.16 27.93
N LEU A 348 8.09 -10.17 28.72
CA LEU A 348 9.33 -9.47 28.49
C LEU A 348 10.49 -10.37 28.94
N LEU A 349 11.41 -10.69 28.02
CA LEU A 349 12.55 -11.56 28.27
C LEU A 349 13.82 -10.73 28.52
N SER A 350 14.84 -11.35 29.11
CA SER A 350 16.11 -10.69 29.45
C SER A 350 16.82 -10.07 28.24
N GLY A 351 16.71 -10.65 27.05
CA GLY A 351 17.22 -10.10 25.79
C GLY A 351 16.29 -9.07 25.14
N GLY A 352 15.23 -8.61 25.82
CA GLY A 352 14.32 -7.56 25.37
C GLY A 352 13.08 -8.07 24.62
N GLU A 353 12.47 -7.15 23.86
CA GLU A 353 11.25 -7.44 23.11
C GLU A 353 11.46 -8.52 22.05
N TRP A 354 10.42 -9.30 21.82
CA TRP A 354 10.37 -10.36 20.82
C TRP A 354 8.98 -10.48 20.21
N SER A 355 8.90 -11.21 19.12
CA SER A 355 7.65 -11.50 18.41
C SER A 355 7.53 -13.00 18.11
N PRO A 356 6.35 -13.54 17.81
CA PRO A 356 6.21 -14.94 17.40
C PRO A 356 7.09 -15.35 16.22
N HIS A 357 7.46 -14.40 15.33
CA HIS A 357 8.38 -14.68 14.23
C HIS A 357 9.81 -14.95 14.71
N ASP A 358 10.21 -14.39 15.86
CA ASP A 358 11.54 -14.61 16.42
C ASP A 358 11.68 -16.03 17.00
N LEU A 359 10.57 -16.69 17.39
CA LEU A 359 10.58 -18.12 17.74
C LEU A 359 11.00 -19.00 16.56
N ARG A 360 10.53 -18.67 15.35
CA ARG A 360 10.97 -19.36 14.12
C ARG A 360 12.45 -19.12 13.83
N ARG A 361 12.95 -17.89 14.06
CA ARG A 361 14.39 -17.57 13.95
C ARG A 361 15.20 -18.34 15.00
N THR A 362 14.65 -18.44 16.22
CA THR A 362 15.26 -19.22 17.31
C THR A 362 15.43 -20.68 16.93
N MET A 363 14.38 -21.35 16.41
CA MET A 363 14.51 -22.72 15.93
C MET A 363 15.64 -22.86 14.92
N ALA A 364 15.67 -21.99 13.91
CA ALA A 364 16.68 -22.05 12.86
C ALA A 364 18.12 -21.88 13.41
N SER A 365 18.32 -20.88 14.29
CA SER A 365 19.62 -20.63 14.91
C SER A 365 20.06 -21.79 15.81
N ARG A 366 19.14 -22.27 16.66
CA ARG A 366 19.44 -23.40 17.58
C ARG A 366 19.66 -24.71 16.84
N MET A 367 18.94 -25.00 15.75
CA MET A 367 19.27 -26.16 14.89
C MET A 367 20.68 -26.05 14.31
N GLY A 368 21.11 -24.85 13.92
CA GLY A 368 22.49 -24.60 13.48
C GLY A 368 23.51 -24.90 14.58
N ASP A 369 23.27 -24.45 15.81
CA ASP A 369 24.11 -24.74 16.98
C ASP A 369 24.18 -26.25 17.29
N LEU A 370 23.13 -27.00 16.97
CA LEU A 370 23.08 -28.47 17.09
C LEU A 370 23.75 -29.20 15.92
N GLY A 371 24.38 -28.48 14.98
CA GLY A 371 25.10 -29.06 13.85
C GLY A 371 24.24 -29.44 12.65
N VAL A 372 22.97 -29.02 12.61
CA VAL A 372 22.11 -29.26 11.43
C VAL A 372 22.63 -28.42 10.26
N ALA A 373 22.83 -29.05 9.11
CA ALA A 373 23.38 -28.39 7.93
C ALA A 373 22.48 -27.24 7.44
N PRO A 374 23.03 -26.08 7.05
CA PRO A 374 22.24 -24.90 6.67
C PRO A 374 21.19 -25.15 5.58
N HIS A 375 21.51 -25.98 4.58
CA HIS A 375 20.55 -26.32 3.52
C HIS A 375 19.36 -27.15 4.02
N VAL A 376 19.51 -27.98 5.06
CA VAL A 376 18.43 -28.70 5.72
C VAL A 376 17.56 -27.75 6.51
N ILE A 377 18.15 -26.79 7.25
CA ILE A 377 17.42 -25.75 7.99
C ILE A 377 16.58 -24.90 7.01
N GLU A 378 17.12 -24.49 5.89
CA GLU A 378 16.40 -23.73 4.85
C GLU A 378 15.19 -24.53 4.32
N ARG A 379 15.31 -25.85 4.16
CA ARG A 379 14.21 -26.72 3.79
C ARG A 379 13.19 -26.91 4.93
N CYS A 380 13.64 -27.02 6.17
CA CYS A 380 12.74 -27.01 7.35
C CYS A 380 11.92 -25.72 7.42
N LEU A 381 12.47 -24.61 6.98
CA LEU A 381 11.78 -23.32 6.94
C LEU A 381 10.94 -23.09 5.67
N ASN A 382 10.94 -24.00 4.70
CA ASN A 382 10.31 -23.79 3.41
C ASN A 382 10.77 -22.47 2.74
N HIS A 383 12.07 -22.19 2.78
CA HIS A 383 12.66 -21.06 2.06
C HIS A 383 12.93 -21.42 0.61
N ILE A 384 12.65 -20.47 -0.30
CA ILE A 384 13.02 -20.60 -1.71
C ILE A 384 14.47 -20.19 -1.85
N GLN A 385 15.29 -21.13 -2.27
CA GLN A 385 16.68 -20.82 -2.66
C GLN A 385 16.67 -20.03 -3.98
N GLN A 386 17.31 -18.86 -3.97
CA GLN A 386 17.41 -18.00 -5.15
C GLN A 386 18.69 -18.32 -5.95
N GLY A 387 18.69 -17.94 -7.22
CA GLY A 387 19.85 -18.10 -8.11
C GLY A 387 20.08 -19.54 -8.55
N ILE A 388 21.31 -19.83 -8.97
CA ILE A 388 21.75 -21.10 -9.55
C ILE A 388 21.47 -22.29 -8.61
N VAL A 389 21.69 -22.12 -7.31
CA VAL A 389 21.46 -23.15 -6.29
C VAL A 389 20.01 -23.65 -6.32
N GLY A 390 19.03 -22.74 -6.47
CA GLY A 390 17.60 -23.10 -6.54
C GLY A 390 17.20 -23.89 -7.78
N VAL A 391 17.99 -23.80 -8.85
CA VAL A 391 17.77 -24.54 -10.11
C VAL A 391 18.25 -25.99 -9.99
N TYR A 392 19.40 -26.21 -9.36
CA TYR A 392 20.06 -27.52 -9.31
C TYR A 392 19.73 -28.33 -8.06
N GLN A 393 19.55 -27.70 -6.88
CA GLN A 393 19.22 -28.40 -5.63
C GLN A 393 17.70 -28.56 -5.46
N ARG A 394 17.11 -29.56 -6.10
CA ARG A 394 15.67 -29.89 -6.00
C ARG A 394 15.35 -30.89 -4.88
N GLN A 395 16.37 -31.43 -4.20
CA GLN A 395 16.19 -32.43 -3.16
C GLN A 395 15.46 -31.86 -1.96
N GLU A 396 14.51 -32.65 -1.42
CA GLU A 396 13.65 -32.23 -0.29
C GLU A 396 14.25 -32.57 1.08
N TYR A 397 15.31 -33.37 1.14
CA TYR A 397 16.02 -33.78 2.38
C TYR A 397 15.07 -34.27 3.48
N LEU A 398 14.10 -35.13 3.14
CA LEU A 398 13.02 -35.53 4.04
C LEU A 398 13.53 -36.23 5.30
N LEU A 399 14.52 -37.14 5.17
CA LEU A 399 15.09 -37.87 6.30
C LEU A 399 15.87 -36.95 7.23
N GLU A 400 16.72 -36.11 6.66
CA GLU A 400 17.54 -35.13 7.38
C GLU A 400 16.65 -34.09 8.11
N ARG A 401 15.58 -33.63 7.44
CA ARG A 401 14.57 -32.74 8.06
C ARG A 401 13.85 -33.42 9.21
N LYS A 402 13.46 -34.70 9.05
CA LYS A 402 12.85 -35.49 10.12
C LYS A 402 13.80 -35.56 11.32
N ALA A 403 15.06 -35.95 11.09
CA ALA A 403 16.07 -36.01 12.14
C ALA A 403 16.27 -34.65 12.84
N ALA A 404 16.33 -33.55 12.07
CA ALA A 404 16.48 -32.19 12.60
C ALA A 404 15.31 -31.77 13.49
N PHE A 405 14.06 -32.04 13.09
CA PHE A 405 12.88 -31.73 13.91
C PHE A 405 12.82 -32.56 15.19
N LEU A 406 13.19 -33.84 15.12
CA LEU A 406 13.22 -34.74 16.31
C LEU A 406 14.31 -34.26 17.29
N LEU A 407 15.54 -34.01 16.80
CA LEU A 407 16.65 -33.50 17.60
C LEU A 407 16.28 -32.19 18.31
N TRP A 408 15.68 -31.25 17.58
CA TRP A 408 15.24 -29.98 18.17
C TRP A 408 14.13 -30.16 19.20
N GLY A 409 13.15 -31.03 18.94
CA GLY A 409 12.07 -31.34 19.89
C GLY A 409 12.60 -31.92 21.18
N THR A 410 13.47 -32.92 21.13
CA THR A 410 14.13 -33.50 22.31
C THR A 410 14.95 -32.42 23.05
N THR A 411 15.64 -31.57 22.33
CA THR A 411 16.40 -30.45 22.95
C THR A 411 15.47 -29.50 23.72
N LEU A 412 14.28 -29.15 23.18
CA LEU A 412 13.30 -28.33 23.86
C LEU A 412 12.78 -29.02 25.15
N GLU A 413 12.50 -30.32 25.10
CA GLU A 413 12.08 -31.08 26.27
C GLU A 413 13.14 -31.04 27.37
N ASN A 414 14.42 -31.24 27.03
CA ASN A 414 15.53 -31.22 27.99
C ASN A 414 15.78 -29.80 28.55
N ILE A 415 15.55 -28.73 27.76
CA ILE A 415 15.65 -27.34 28.25
C ILE A 415 14.57 -27.06 29.30
N LEU A 416 13.35 -27.57 29.07
CA LEU A 416 12.18 -27.31 29.90
C LEU A 416 12.05 -28.22 31.10
N ASP A 417 12.54 -29.46 30.97
CA ASP A 417 12.59 -30.46 32.03
C ASP A 417 13.96 -31.17 32.10
N PRO A 418 14.93 -30.58 32.81
CA PRO A 418 16.28 -31.16 32.93
C PRO A 418 16.29 -32.55 33.61
N SER A 419 15.25 -32.93 34.36
CA SER A 419 15.18 -34.24 35.02
C SER A 419 15.12 -35.40 34.03
N ARG A 420 14.60 -35.16 32.81
CA ARG A 420 14.57 -36.17 31.73
C ARG A 420 15.97 -36.62 31.28
N THR A 421 16.91 -35.70 31.27
CA THR A 421 18.31 -35.99 30.85
C THR A 421 18.99 -36.88 31.84
N LEU A 422 18.70 -36.75 33.15
CA LEU A 422 19.25 -37.61 34.23
C LEU A 422 18.69 -39.02 34.17
N ASN A 423 17.41 -39.19 33.83
CA ASN A 423 16.77 -40.48 33.71
C ASN A 423 17.23 -41.27 32.47
N ALA A 424 17.46 -40.58 31.32
CA ALA A 424 17.98 -41.18 30.10
C ALA A 424 19.44 -41.68 30.26
N ALA A 425 20.23 -41.02 31.08
CA ALA A 425 21.62 -41.41 31.37
C ALA A 425 21.69 -42.64 32.28
N ASN A 426 20.62 -42.90 33.07
CA ASN A 426 20.52 -44.06 33.94
C ASN A 426 19.86 -45.28 33.29
N ASP A 427 19.30 -45.13 32.10
CA ASP A 427 18.65 -46.22 31.36
C ASP A 427 19.67 -46.83 30.38
N SER A 428 20.41 -47.83 30.89
CA SER A 428 21.45 -48.57 30.12
C SER A 428 20.91 -49.38 28.93
N ASN A 429 19.58 -49.33 28.67
CA ASN A 429 18.92 -49.94 27.53
C ASN A 429 18.48 -48.96 26.44
N ALA A 430 18.86 -47.70 26.51
CA ALA A 430 18.61 -46.76 25.41
C ALA A 430 19.41 -47.19 24.17
N PRO A 431 18.77 -47.33 23.00
CA PRO A 431 19.50 -47.65 21.77
C PRO A 431 20.53 -46.57 21.50
N ASP A 432 21.77 -47.00 21.21
CA ASP A 432 22.92 -46.18 20.89
C ASP A 432 22.54 -45.04 19.93
N GLN A 433 22.39 -43.84 20.46
CA GLN A 433 22.10 -42.63 19.68
C GLN A 433 23.39 -42.04 19.07
N HIS A 434 24.33 -42.89 18.62
CA HIS A 434 25.43 -42.51 17.77
C HIS A 434 24.92 -42.25 16.36
N TRP A 435 24.20 -41.14 16.16
CA TRP A 435 24.09 -40.55 14.86
C TRP A 435 25.43 -39.89 14.52
N ALA A 436 26.38 -40.73 14.13
CA ALA A 436 27.58 -40.28 13.46
C ALA A 436 27.12 -39.53 12.20
N ILE A 437 27.16 -38.19 12.25
CA ILE A 437 27.19 -37.37 11.04
C ILE A 437 28.44 -37.80 10.32
N ALA A 438 28.32 -38.65 9.29
CA ALA A 438 29.39 -38.99 8.40
C ALA A 438 29.92 -37.65 7.86
N ARG A 439 31.10 -37.26 8.30
CA ARG A 439 31.94 -36.26 7.63
C ARG A 439 32.21 -36.85 6.26
N VAL A 440 31.47 -36.41 5.26
CA VAL A 440 31.86 -36.54 3.87
C VAL A 440 32.91 -35.47 3.65
N ALA A 441 34.17 -35.91 3.51
CA ALA A 441 35.30 -35.11 3.13
C ALA A 441 35.12 -34.51 1.72
#